data_2f2ef0efd5ec8dfeca9fd9676f4095f2
#
_entry.id   2f2ef0efd5ec8dfeca9fd9676f4095f2
#
_cell.length_a   1.000
_cell.length_b   1.000
_cell.length_c   1.000
_cell.angle_alpha   90.00
_cell.angle_beta   90.00
_cell.angle_gamma   90.00
#
_symmetry.space_group_name_H-M   'P 1'
#
loop_
_entity.id
_entity.type
_entity.pdbx_description
1 polymer ?
#
loop_
_entity_poly.entity_id
_entity_poly.type
_entity_poly.pdbx_seq_one_letter_code
_entity_poly.pdbx_strand_id
1 'polypeptide(L)'
;MKKVVGLVAAAVVVLGIVAFASVRVIGADRASASAAPAVAAQGTAAASAKAAASAKAATSVKVATSTKTYSLTVGGLKRSYEVIAPVTALPKSAPVIVMLSGIRSTIKQEISRDRLVNYAAADQAEIVYPVGFDESWNAIGCCGKAAAEKVNDLAFLKALVATVNPEHARPIYVVGYSNGTRMAYRVACDDPGLFDGYAMVKGLPTAGCAIRKPVNIVQMASVDDPEVPYKPGDKGSTKQVPVTTLAARLHAADGCPAKRAVTQSGTVTLTTWSGCADGTRLALAVWAGGVHSFPRPPASVPAAAQVLWSFFTKTPLAPLPG
;
A
#
# COMPACT_ATOMS: atom_id res chain seq x y z
N MET A 1 59.28 -11.01 -27.93
CA MET A 1 59.86 -12.33 -27.60
C MET A 1 59.10 -12.89 -26.40
N LYS A 2 58.47 -14.09 -26.57
CA LYS A 2 58.15 -15.14 -25.56
C LYS A 2 57.09 -14.72 -24.51
N LYS A 3 56.07 -15.47 -24.13
CA LYS A 3 55.59 -16.84 -24.49
C LYS A 3 54.11 -16.95 -24.09
N VAL A 4 53.33 -17.62 -24.89
CA VAL A 4 52.00 -18.13 -24.64
C VAL A 4 52.11 -19.35 -23.73
N VAL A 5 51.29 -19.44 -22.69
CA VAL A 5 51.00 -20.71 -22.00
C VAL A 5 49.49 -20.83 -21.88
N GLY A 6 48.93 -21.76 -22.59
CA GLY A 6 47.55 -22.16 -22.49
C GLY A 6 47.34 -23.13 -21.34
N LEU A 7 46.17 -23.08 -20.74
CA LEU A 7 45.68 -24.10 -19.83
C LEU A 7 44.34 -24.61 -20.32
N VAL A 8 44.27 -25.90 -20.58
CA VAL A 8 43.12 -26.68 -20.99
C VAL A 8 42.29 -27.00 -19.74
N ALA A 9 41.03 -26.65 -19.74
CA ALA A 9 40.09 -27.08 -18.71
C ALA A 9 39.22 -28.22 -19.24
N ALA A 10 39.27 -29.36 -18.59
CA ALA A 10 38.52 -30.57 -18.92
C ALA A 10 37.06 -30.42 -18.44
N ALA A 11 36.13 -30.73 -19.34
CA ALA A 11 34.71 -30.83 -19.02
C ALA A 11 34.42 -32.23 -18.46
N VAL A 12 33.85 -32.30 -17.26
CA VAL A 12 33.28 -33.51 -16.68
C VAL A 12 31.77 -33.50 -16.95
N VAL A 13 31.30 -34.42 -17.79
CA VAL A 13 29.91 -34.71 -18.04
C VAL A 13 29.45 -35.74 -17.00
N VAL A 14 28.52 -35.39 -16.14
CA VAL A 14 27.82 -36.31 -15.25
C VAL A 14 26.47 -36.63 -15.86
N LEU A 15 26.30 -37.83 -16.39
CA LEU A 15 25.02 -38.39 -16.80
C LEU A 15 24.26 -38.86 -15.55
N GLY A 16 23.16 -38.17 -15.21
CA GLY A 16 22.19 -38.61 -14.22
C GLY A 16 21.08 -39.44 -14.87
N ILE A 17 20.99 -40.69 -14.51
CA ILE A 17 19.95 -41.65 -14.94
C ILE A 17 18.67 -41.32 -14.15
N VAL A 18 17.59 -40.95 -14.85
CA VAL A 18 16.26 -40.81 -14.29
C VAL A 18 15.51 -42.12 -14.40
N ALA A 19 15.25 -42.79 -13.28
CA ALA A 19 14.43 -43.99 -13.20
C ALA A 19 12.93 -43.58 -13.14
N PHE A 20 12.16 -44.01 -14.13
CA PHE A 20 10.69 -43.94 -14.12
C PHE A 20 10.10 -45.07 -13.28
N ALA A 21 9.43 -44.76 -12.19
CA ALA A 21 8.61 -45.70 -11.45
C ALA A 21 7.16 -45.61 -11.98
N SER A 22 6.71 -46.67 -12.61
CA SER A 22 5.33 -46.84 -13.09
C SER A 22 4.45 -47.28 -11.93
N VAL A 23 3.41 -46.49 -11.60
CA VAL A 23 2.37 -46.89 -10.67
C VAL A 23 1.24 -47.52 -11.47
N ARG A 24 0.97 -48.80 -11.19
CA ARG A 24 -0.18 -49.55 -11.70
C ARG A 24 -1.44 -49.22 -10.91
N VAL A 25 -2.48 -48.82 -11.62
CA VAL A 25 -3.86 -48.70 -11.13
C VAL A 25 -4.43 -50.14 -11.11
N ILE A 26 -4.92 -50.61 -9.97
CA ILE A 26 -5.75 -51.80 -9.83
C ILE A 26 -7.17 -51.37 -9.54
N GLY A 27 -8.05 -51.93 -10.31
CA GLY A 27 -9.45 -51.58 -10.46
C GLY A 27 -10.38 -51.97 -9.31
N ALA A 28 -11.59 -51.58 -9.51
CA ALA A 28 -12.79 -51.57 -8.70
C ALA A 28 -13.22 -52.91 -8.12
N ASP A 29 -13.88 -52.82 -6.96
CA ASP A 29 -14.99 -53.75 -6.68
C ASP A 29 -16.14 -53.00 -5.98
N ARG A 30 -17.31 -53.29 -6.51
CA ARG A 30 -18.62 -52.84 -6.01
C ARG A 30 -19.05 -53.74 -4.87
N ALA A 31 -19.56 -53.15 -3.78
CA ALA A 31 -20.44 -53.85 -2.85
C ALA A 31 -21.54 -52.90 -2.31
N SER A 32 -22.66 -53.26 -2.70
CA SER A 32 -24.05 -53.22 -2.25
C SER A 32 -24.44 -52.50 -0.95
N ALA A 33 -25.56 -51.84 -1.11
CA ALA A 33 -26.38 -51.17 -0.13
C ALA A 33 -26.80 -52.04 1.07
N SER A 34 -26.86 -51.39 2.26
CA SER A 34 -27.74 -51.80 3.34
C SER A 34 -28.38 -50.58 3.98
N ALA A 35 -29.68 -50.50 3.90
CA ALA A 35 -30.52 -49.49 4.52
C ALA A 35 -30.83 -49.90 5.96
N ALA A 36 -30.80 -48.94 6.91
CA ALA A 36 -31.58 -48.97 8.17
C ALA A 36 -31.40 -47.64 8.91
N PRO A 37 -32.27 -47.29 9.88
CA PRO A 37 -33.49 -46.54 9.67
C PRO A 37 -33.43 -45.12 10.27
N ALA A 38 -34.34 -44.29 9.84
CA ALA A 38 -34.55 -42.93 10.37
C ALA A 38 -34.95 -42.95 11.86
N VAL A 39 -34.16 -42.23 12.69
CA VAL A 39 -34.60 -41.79 14.00
C VAL A 39 -34.86 -40.28 13.92
N ALA A 40 -36.13 -39.94 14.09
CA ALA A 40 -36.60 -38.57 14.23
C ALA A 40 -36.06 -37.98 15.55
N ALA A 41 -35.28 -36.93 15.47
CA ALA A 41 -35.02 -36.03 16.59
C ALA A 41 -35.71 -34.70 16.30
N GLN A 42 -36.90 -34.55 16.82
CA GLN A 42 -37.54 -33.25 17.04
C GLN A 42 -36.85 -32.56 18.20
N GLY A 43 -36.54 -31.29 18.06
CA GLY A 43 -36.25 -30.44 19.20
C GLY A 43 -35.11 -29.46 18.99
N THR A 44 -35.50 -28.22 19.06
CA THR A 44 -34.69 -26.98 19.25
C THR A 44 -34.24 -26.19 18.01
N ALA A 45 -35.20 -25.72 17.24
CA ALA A 45 -35.06 -24.61 16.33
C ALA A 45 -35.66 -23.32 16.92
N ALA A 46 -35.14 -22.85 18.03
CA ALA A 46 -35.71 -21.63 18.67
C ALA A 46 -34.62 -20.73 19.38
N ALA A 47 -33.36 -20.81 19.00
CA ALA A 47 -32.33 -19.96 19.63
C ALA A 47 -31.37 -19.23 18.66
N SER A 48 -31.54 -19.33 17.33
CA SER A 48 -30.65 -18.68 16.37
C SER A 48 -31.27 -17.50 15.60
N ALA A 49 -32.47 -17.06 15.93
CA ALA A 49 -33.15 -15.97 15.21
C ALA A 49 -33.10 -14.61 15.90
N LYS A 50 -32.27 -14.41 16.93
CA LYS A 50 -32.21 -13.13 17.68
C LYS A 50 -30.86 -12.39 17.64
N ALA A 51 -29.91 -12.82 16.79
CA ALA A 51 -28.63 -12.18 16.62
C ALA A 51 -28.44 -11.49 15.24
N ALA A 52 -29.44 -11.51 14.38
CA ALA A 52 -29.35 -10.97 13.02
C ALA A 52 -30.16 -9.67 12.78
N ALA A 53 -30.61 -9.01 13.83
CA ALA A 53 -31.41 -7.79 13.69
C ALA A 53 -30.86 -6.66 14.55
N SER A 54 -29.66 -6.16 14.24
CA SER A 54 -29.23 -4.79 14.62
C SER A 54 -27.97 -4.32 13.86
N ALA A 55 -27.82 -4.66 12.59
CA ALA A 55 -27.03 -3.85 11.70
C ALA A 55 -27.95 -2.73 11.19
N LYS A 56 -28.22 -1.76 12.05
CA LYS A 56 -28.80 -0.48 11.65
C LYS A 56 -27.85 0.09 10.62
N ALA A 57 -28.23 0.14 9.35
CA ALA A 57 -27.50 0.86 8.31
C ALA A 57 -27.32 2.28 8.85
N ALA A 58 -26.12 2.61 9.28
CA ALA A 58 -25.76 3.98 9.58
C ALA A 58 -25.83 4.70 8.24
N THR A 59 -26.89 5.43 8.03
CA THR A 59 -27.03 6.40 6.95
C THR A 59 -25.85 7.36 7.18
N SER A 60 -24.81 7.27 6.37
CA SER A 60 -23.68 8.19 6.48
C SER A 60 -24.22 9.58 6.09
N VAL A 61 -24.45 10.41 7.08
CA VAL A 61 -24.76 11.83 6.86
C VAL A 61 -23.49 12.42 6.27
N LYS A 62 -23.53 12.79 4.99
CA LYS A 62 -22.42 13.48 4.34
C LYS A 62 -22.27 14.84 4.99
N VAL A 63 -21.20 15.02 5.76
CA VAL A 63 -20.91 16.27 6.43
C VAL A 63 -20.35 17.27 5.41
N ALA A 64 -20.70 18.53 5.55
CA ALA A 64 -20.12 19.59 4.73
C ALA A 64 -18.62 19.67 4.97
N THR A 65 -17.84 19.70 3.91
CA THR A 65 -16.39 19.91 3.97
C THR A 65 -16.03 21.31 3.53
N SER A 66 -14.97 21.86 4.10
CA SER A 66 -14.34 23.11 3.65
C SER A 66 -13.06 22.77 2.90
N THR A 67 -12.81 23.46 1.79
CA THR A 67 -11.55 23.42 1.06
C THR A 67 -10.87 24.77 1.16
N LYS A 68 -9.62 24.78 1.62
CA LYS A 68 -8.82 26.01 1.73
C LYS A 68 -7.45 25.80 1.09
N THR A 69 -7.04 26.78 0.29
CA THR A 69 -5.71 26.80 -0.33
C THR A 69 -4.78 27.69 0.48
N TYR A 70 -3.59 27.17 0.74
CA TYR A 70 -2.53 27.85 1.48
C TYR A 70 -1.22 27.85 0.69
N SER A 71 -0.25 28.62 1.15
CA SER A 71 1.10 28.57 0.60
C SER A 71 2.16 28.72 1.68
N LEU A 72 3.32 28.11 1.44
CA LEU A 72 4.54 28.24 2.24
C LEU A 72 5.69 28.66 1.33
N THR A 73 6.60 29.48 1.86
CA THR A 73 7.86 29.77 1.16
C THR A 73 8.98 28.97 1.82
N VAL A 74 9.60 28.09 1.05
CA VAL A 74 10.66 27.22 1.53
C VAL A 74 11.84 27.27 0.57
N GLY A 75 13.03 27.64 1.06
CA GLY A 75 14.21 27.82 0.23
C GLY A 75 14.02 28.85 -0.90
N GLY A 76 13.24 29.90 -0.66
CA GLY A 76 12.93 30.93 -1.66
C GLY A 76 11.81 30.54 -2.66
N LEU A 77 11.33 29.29 -2.64
CA LEU A 77 10.26 28.83 -3.52
C LEU A 77 8.90 28.91 -2.80
N LYS A 78 7.93 29.59 -3.43
CA LYS A 78 6.52 29.55 -2.97
C LYS A 78 5.90 28.23 -3.40
N ARG A 79 5.41 27.46 -2.43
CA ARG A 79 4.74 26.18 -2.63
C ARG A 79 3.32 26.25 -2.08
N SER A 80 2.37 25.66 -2.77
CA SER A 80 0.96 25.65 -2.36
C SER A 80 0.50 24.27 -1.91
N TYR A 81 -0.57 24.25 -1.12
CA TYR A 81 -1.27 23.05 -0.72
C TYR A 81 -2.74 23.37 -0.43
N GLU A 82 -3.59 22.36 -0.59
CA GLU A 82 -5.00 22.43 -0.20
C GLU A 82 -5.25 21.58 1.02
N VAL A 83 -6.12 22.09 1.92
CA VAL A 83 -6.62 21.37 3.08
C VAL A 83 -8.12 21.16 2.89
N ILE A 84 -8.54 19.90 2.93
CA ILE A 84 -9.94 19.51 2.90
C ILE A 84 -10.28 18.90 4.26
N ALA A 85 -11.13 19.58 5.00
CA ALA A 85 -11.53 19.19 6.34
C ALA A 85 -13.05 19.32 6.51
N PRO A 86 -13.67 18.55 7.42
CA PRO A 86 -15.06 18.80 7.80
C PRO A 86 -15.21 20.20 8.38
N VAL A 87 -16.40 20.76 8.30
CA VAL A 87 -16.70 22.08 8.94
C VAL A 87 -16.79 21.96 10.46
N THR A 88 -17.00 20.78 10.97
CA THR A 88 -16.98 20.42 12.39
C THR A 88 -15.57 20.21 12.89
N ALA A 89 -15.33 20.49 14.18
CA ALA A 89 -14.03 20.25 14.77
C ALA A 89 -13.76 18.74 14.90
N LEU A 90 -12.60 18.30 14.39
CA LEU A 90 -12.16 16.91 14.53
C LEU A 90 -11.56 16.65 15.93
N PRO A 91 -11.76 15.44 16.47
CA PRO A 91 -11.07 15.02 17.69
C PRO A 91 -9.55 14.89 17.43
N LYS A 92 -8.74 15.02 18.50
CA LYS A 92 -7.29 14.89 18.41
C LYS A 92 -6.83 13.49 17.90
N SER A 93 -7.68 12.49 18.01
CA SER A 93 -7.42 11.14 17.48
C SER A 93 -7.62 11.03 15.96
N ALA A 94 -8.33 11.98 15.34
CA ALA A 94 -8.54 11.97 13.91
C ALA A 94 -7.23 12.32 13.17
N PRO A 95 -6.81 11.50 12.19
CA PRO A 95 -5.56 11.72 11.50
C PRO A 95 -5.57 12.89 10.53
N VAL A 96 -4.38 13.39 10.25
CA VAL A 96 -4.06 14.17 9.06
C VAL A 96 -3.50 13.21 8.00
N ILE A 97 -4.01 13.25 6.78
CA ILE A 97 -3.50 12.44 5.66
C ILE A 97 -2.94 13.39 4.60
N VAL A 98 -1.65 13.27 4.33
CA VAL A 98 -0.95 14.04 3.28
C VAL A 98 -0.87 13.18 2.02
N MET A 99 -1.49 13.63 0.92
CA MET A 99 -1.51 12.90 -0.35
C MET A 99 -0.55 13.51 -1.36
N LEU A 100 0.51 12.76 -1.69
CA LEU A 100 1.52 13.14 -2.69
C LEU A 100 1.11 12.60 -4.07
N SER A 101 0.82 13.51 -4.98
CA SER A 101 0.33 13.22 -6.32
C SER A 101 1.34 12.44 -7.20
N GLY A 102 0.82 11.76 -8.21
CA GLY A 102 1.63 11.31 -9.34
C GLY A 102 2.16 12.49 -10.16
N ILE A 103 3.13 12.21 -11.05
CA ILE A 103 3.64 13.23 -11.96
C ILE A 103 2.55 13.69 -12.94
N ARG A 104 2.52 14.99 -13.25
CA ARG A 104 1.53 15.62 -14.14
C ARG A 104 0.09 15.44 -13.68
N SER A 105 -0.10 15.38 -12.36
CA SER A 105 -1.42 15.25 -11.75
C SER A 105 -1.79 16.51 -10.98
N THR A 106 -2.99 17.00 -11.24
CA THR A 106 -3.58 18.09 -10.46
C THR A 106 -4.27 17.56 -9.20
N ILE A 107 -4.47 18.39 -8.19
CA ILE A 107 -5.21 18.02 -6.96
C ILE A 107 -6.61 17.49 -7.31
N LYS A 108 -7.34 18.13 -8.24
CA LYS A 108 -8.66 17.67 -8.68
C LYS A 108 -8.64 16.24 -9.24
N GLN A 109 -7.60 15.89 -9.99
CA GLN A 109 -7.45 14.54 -10.51
C GLN A 109 -7.15 13.55 -9.40
N GLU A 110 -6.31 13.90 -8.41
CA GLU A 110 -6.02 13.02 -7.28
C GLU A 110 -7.25 12.80 -6.41
N ILE A 111 -7.99 13.84 -6.02
CA ILE A 111 -9.25 13.74 -5.30
C ILE A 111 -10.22 12.76 -5.99
N SER A 112 -10.33 12.87 -7.31
CA SER A 112 -11.18 11.97 -8.09
C SER A 112 -10.71 10.52 -8.05
N ARG A 113 -9.39 10.28 -7.96
CA ARG A 113 -8.79 8.95 -7.99
C ARG A 113 -8.77 8.29 -6.61
N ASP A 114 -8.27 9.02 -5.60
CA ASP A 114 -7.97 8.45 -4.29
C ASP A 114 -9.18 8.32 -3.38
N ARG A 115 -10.18 9.19 -3.53
CA ARG A 115 -11.40 9.26 -2.71
C ARG A 115 -11.12 9.47 -1.21
N LEU A 116 -9.97 9.98 -0.84
CA LEU A 116 -9.64 10.24 0.57
C LEU A 116 -10.56 11.30 1.18
N VAL A 117 -11.06 12.21 0.37
CA VAL A 117 -12.03 13.23 0.80
C VAL A 117 -13.31 12.67 1.41
N ASN A 118 -13.66 11.42 1.11
CA ASN A 118 -14.77 10.73 1.73
C ASN A 118 -14.60 10.60 3.26
N TYR A 119 -13.36 10.41 3.72
CA TYR A 119 -13.07 10.36 5.16
C TYR A 119 -13.20 11.74 5.82
N ALA A 120 -12.87 12.81 5.10
CA ALA A 120 -13.18 14.18 5.58
C ALA A 120 -14.68 14.42 5.62
N ALA A 121 -15.44 14.03 4.58
CA ALA A 121 -16.89 14.13 4.53
C ALA A 121 -17.62 13.27 5.58
N ALA A 122 -16.93 12.35 6.22
CA ALA A 122 -17.44 11.49 7.29
C ALA A 122 -16.92 11.86 8.69
N ASP A 123 -16.37 13.07 8.88
CA ASP A 123 -15.76 13.54 10.14
C ASP A 123 -14.63 12.64 10.69
N GLN A 124 -13.88 11.98 9.80
CA GLN A 124 -12.88 10.99 10.22
C GLN A 124 -11.44 11.46 10.05
N ALA A 125 -11.16 12.38 9.13
CA ALA A 125 -9.80 12.83 8.83
C ALA A 125 -9.76 14.25 8.25
N GLU A 126 -8.60 14.86 8.29
CA GLU A 126 -8.22 16.01 7.49
C GLU A 126 -7.31 15.55 6.35
N ILE A 127 -7.59 15.99 5.12
CA ILE A 127 -6.81 15.58 3.95
C ILE A 127 -6.05 16.79 3.42
N VAL A 128 -4.75 16.63 3.24
CA VAL A 128 -3.84 17.67 2.77
C VAL A 128 -3.26 17.25 1.42
N TYR A 129 -3.41 18.10 0.41
CA TYR A 129 -2.89 17.89 -0.93
C TYR A 129 -1.82 18.95 -1.24
N PRO A 130 -0.54 18.68 -0.95
CA PRO A 130 0.53 19.56 -1.39
C PRO A 130 0.75 19.46 -2.90
N VAL A 131 1.08 20.60 -3.52
CA VAL A 131 1.38 20.67 -4.96
C VAL A 131 2.87 20.42 -5.20
N GLY A 132 3.20 19.41 -5.98
CA GLY A 132 4.56 19.17 -6.46
C GLY A 132 5.07 20.34 -7.31
N PHE A 133 6.37 20.59 -7.30
CA PHE A 133 6.95 21.64 -8.13
C PHE A 133 6.82 21.25 -9.61
N ASP A 134 6.15 22.08 -10.38
CA ASP A 134 5.79 21.79 -11.77
C ASP A 134 5.19 20.38 -11.91
N GLU A 135 4.16 20.11 -11.08
CA GLU A 135 3.45 18.83 -11.02
C GLU A 135 4.35 17.60 -10.85
N SER A 136 5.47 17.74 -10.14
CA SER A 136 6.42 16.66 -9.92
C SER A 136 7.12 16.77 -8.56
N TRP A 137 7.73 15.66 -8.12
CA TRP A 137 8.49 15.54 -6.88
C TRP A 137 9.93 15.12 -7.18
N ASN A 138 10.89 15.78 -6.56
CA ASN A 138 12.29 15.36 -6.59
C ASN A 138 12.53 14.19 -5.62
N ALA A 139 12.34 12.99 -6.11
CA ALA A 139 12.55 11.75 -5.35
C ALA A 139 13.94 11.14 -5.61
N ILE A 140 14.98 11.95 -5.77
CA ILE A 140 16.36 11.57 -6.11
C ILE A 140 16.42 10.76 -7.41
N GLY A 141 16.82 11.44 -8.50
CA GLY A 141 16.93 10.80 -9.83
C GLY A 141 15.62 10.51 -10.55
N CYS A 142 14.48 10.89 -9.98
CA CYS A 142 13.15 10.91 -10.58
C CYS A 142 12.24 11.88 -9.78
N CYS A 143 11.34 12.60 -10.38
CA CYS A 143 11.05 12.72 -11.81
C CYS A 143 10.74 14.18 -12.12
N GLY A 144 10.57 14.50 -13.42
CA GLY A 144 10.12 15.79 -13.90
C GLY A 144 11.03 16.95 -13.56
N LYS A 145 10.45 18.15 -13.60
CA LYS A 145 11.19 19.41 -13.41
C LYS A 145 11.72 19.56 -11.98
N ALA A 146 10.97 19.07 -10.96
CA ALA A 146 11.44 19.10 -9.58
C ALA A 146 12.78 18.36 -9.41
N ALA A 147 12.96 17.20 -10.05
CA ALA A 147 14.21 16.45 -10.02
C ALA A 147 15.32 17.14 -10.84
N ALA A 148 14.98 17.69 -12.03
CA ALA A 148 15.92 18.39 -12.90
C ALA A 148 16.51 19.64 -12.20
N GLU A 149 15.68 20.40 -11.51
CA GLU A 149 16.08 21.60 -10.77
C GLU A 149 16.53 21.30 -9.32
N LYS A 150 16.57 20.04 -8.94
CA LYS A 150 16.99 19.58 -7.60
C LYS A 150 16.21 20.26 -6.45
N VAL A 151 14.91 20.50 -6.66
CA VAL A 151 14.05 21.15 -5.67
C VAL A 151 14.10 20.39 -4.34
N ASN A 152 14.18 21.11 -3.22
CA ASN A 152 14.19 20.50 -1.90
C ASN A 152 12.77 20.22 -1.39
N ASP A 153 12.12 19.18 -1.98
CA ASP A 153 10.78 18.78 -1.59
C ASP A 153 10.71 18.21 -0.17
N LEU A 154 11.80 17.62 0.34
CA LEU A 154 11.84 17.16 1.73
C LEU A 154 11.70 18.34 2.71
N ALA A 155 12.40 19.46 2.47
CA ALA A 155 12.25 20.65 3.30
C ALA A 155 10.82 21.22 3.23
N PHE A 156 10.20 21.19 2.04
CA PHE A 156 8.80 21.60 1.90
C PHE A 156 7.85 20.71 2.71
N LEU A 157 7.99 19.40 2.63
CA LEU A 157 7.15 18.48 3.39
C LEU A 157 7.35 18.61 4.92
N LYS A 158 8.58 18.84 5.38
CA LYS A 158 8.84 19.15 6.79
C LYS A 158 8.14 20.43 7.25
N ALA A 159 8.25 21.50 6.49
CA ALA A 159 7.55 22.77 6.79
C ALA A 159 6.03 22.60 6.73
N LEU A 160 5.53 21.83 5.77
CA LEU A 160 4.10 21.51 5.66
C LEU A 160 3.60 20.77 6.90
N VAL A 161 4.27 19.69 7.30
CA VAL A 161 3.88 18.90 8.48
C VAL A 161 3.89 19.77 9.73
N ALA A 162 4.92 20.58 9.95
CA ALA A 162 4.98 21.52 11.08
C ALA A 162 3.84 22.54 11.08
N THR A 163 3.31 22.89 9.90
CA THR A 163 2.22 23.84 9.76
C THR A 163 0.84 23.19 9.97
N VAL A 164 0.59 22.01 9.36
CA VAL A 164 -0.73 21.37 9.40
C VAL A 164 -0.93 20.50 10.65
N ASN A 165 0.15 20.10 11.30
CA ASN A 165 0.11 19.29 12.51
C ASN A 165 1.20 19.76 13.51
N PRO A 166 1.08 21.01 14.04
CA PRO A 166 2.06 21.52 14.98
C PRO A 166 2.19 20.61 16.20
N GLU A 167 3.43 20.50 16.71
CA GLU A 167 3.77 19.65 17.86
C GLU A 167 3.36 18.17 17.71
N HIS A 168 3.14 17.71 16.48
CA HIS A 168 2.67 16.35 16.18
C HIS A 168 1.42 15.98 17.01
N ALA A 169 0.47 16.92 17.10
CA ALA A 169 -0.68 16.83 18.01
C ALA A 169 -1.70 15.73 17.62
N ARG A 170 -1.68 15.26 16.38
CA ARG A 170 -2.54 14.23 15.82
C ARG A 170 -1.73 13.19 15.07
N PRO A 171 -2.23 11.94 14.90
CA PRO A 171 -1.62 11.01 13.95
C PRO A 171 -1.52 11.64 12.56
N ILE A 172 -0.36 11.50 11.91
CA ILE A 172 -0.14 12.02 10.56
C ILE A 172 0.42 10.96 9.64
N TYR A 173 -0.21 10.77 8.49
CA TYR A 173 0.14 9.74 7.53
C TYR A 173 0.42 10.32 6.16
N VAL A 174 1.28 9.69 5.40
CA VAL A 174 1.53 10.04 4.01
C VAL A 174 1.06 8.94 3.07
N VAL A 175 0.39 9.35 2.02
CA VAL A 175 -0.01 8.51 0.88
C VAL A 175 0.72 9.03 -0.34
N GLY A 176 1.50 8.21 -1.00
CA GLY A 176 2.13 8.56 -2.27
C GLY A 176 1.54 7.74 -3.41
N TYR A 177 1.35 8.36 -4.57
CA TYR A 177 0.99 7.68 -5.80
C TYR A 177 2.06 7.89 -6.87
N SER A 178 2.54 6.80 -7.51
CA SER A 178 3.52 6.87 -8.59
C SER A 178 4.78 7.69 -8.21
N ASN A 179 5.02 8.84 -8.82
CA ASN A 179 6.11 9.77 -8.42
C ASN A 179 5.98 10.22 -6.96
N GLY A 180 4.76 10.46 -6.47
CA GLY A 180 4.50 10.75 -5.05
C GLY A 180 4.90 9.59 -4.14
N THR A 181 4.73 8.32 -4.56
CA THR A 181 5.25 7.16 -3.83
C THR A 181 6.76 7.20 -3.71
N ARG A 182 7.47 7.55 -4.79
CA ARG A 182 8.93 7.69 -4.76
C ARG A 182 9.37 8.77 -3.77
N MET A 183 8.62 9.89 -3.71
CA MET A 183 8.86 10.95 -2.73
C MET A 183 8.56 10.49 -1.30
N ALA A 184 7.47 9.75 -1.07
CA ALA A 184 7.17 9.17 0.23
C ALA A 184 8.26 8.18 0.69
N TYR A 185 8.81 7.36 -0.22
CA TYR A 185 9.98 6.52 0.07
C TYR A 185 11.20 7.36 0.43
N ARG A 186 11.45 8.44 -0.30
CA ARG A 186 12.54 9.37 0.04
C ARG A 186 12.40 9.89 1.45
N VAL A 187 11.19 10.33 1.85
CA VAL A 187 10.93 10.77 3.24
C VAL A 187 11.20 9.63 4.23
N ALA A 188 10.69 8.42 3.98
CA ALA A 188 10.92 7.28 4.86
C ALA A 188 12.41 6.92 5.01
N CYS A 189 13.24 7.21 3.99
CA CYS A 189 14.69 6.98 4.03
C CYS A 189 15.45 8.09 4.76
N ASP A 190 15.08 9.35 4.51
CA ASP A 190 15.83 10.52 4.98
C ASP A 190 15.33 11.03 6.35
N ASP A 191 14.02 10.88 6.63
CA ASP A 191 13.36 11.29 7.88
C ASP A 191 12.17 10.38 8.20
N PRO A 192 12.42 9.13 8.63
CA PRO A 192 11.38 8.14 8.87
C PRO A 192 10.36 8.52 9.96
N GLY A 193 10.70 9.47 10.83
CA GLY A 193 9.81 9.96 11.90
C GLY A 193 8.91 11.11 11.50
N LEU A 194 8.99 11.61 10.26
CA LEU A 194 8.16 12.72 9.80
C LEU A 194 6.66 12.35 9.73
N PHE A 195 6.37 11.08 9.47
CA PHE A 195 5.01 10.53 9.41
C PHE A 195 4.90 9.27 10.26
N ASP A 196 3.75 9.06 10.89
CA ASP A 196 3.45 7.85 11.68
C ASP A 196 3.20 6.61 10.82
N GLY A 197 3.00 6.80 9.53
CA GLY A 197 2.85 5.69 8.58
C GLY A 197 2.80 6.14 7.12
N TYR A 198 3.10 5.20 6.26
CA TYR A 198 3.38 5.38 4.85
C TYR A 198 2.53 4.43 4.00
N ALA A 199 1.75 4.95 3.06
CA ALA A 199 1.06 4.16 2.04
C ALA A 199 1.70 4.42 0.67
N MET A 200 2.28 3.38 0.11
CA MET A 200 3.09 3.41 -1.11
C MET A 200 2.29 2.84 -2.27
N VAL A 201 1.61 3.71 -3.03
CA VAL A 201 0.67 3.29 -4.07
C VAL A 201 1.34 3.32 -5.44
N LYS A 202 1.51 2.14 -6.04
CA LYS A 202 2.01 1.98 -7.42
C LYS A 202 3.29 2.77 -7.70
N GLY A 203 4.26 2.61 -6.84
CA GLY A 203 5.60 3.17 -6.98
C GLY A 203 6.59 2.38 -6.16
N LEU A 204 7.87 2.58 -6.45
CA LEU A 204 8.99 1.90 -5.81
C LEU A 204 10.07 2.93 -5.46
N PRO A 205 10.90 2.68 -4.45
CA PRO A 205 11.98 3.60 -4.10
C PRO A 205 12.95 3.77 -5.27
N THR A 206 13.58 4.93 -5.33
CA THR A 206 14.70 5.18 -6.23
C THR A 206 15.97 4.51 -5.69
N ALA A 207 16.98 4.35 -6.56
CA ALA A 207 18.28 3.84 -6.14
C ALA A 207 18.88 4.72 -5.02
N GLY A 208 19.50 4.07 -4.02
CA GLY A 208 20.12 4.75 -2.89
C GLY A 208 19.21 5.03 -1.70
N CYS A 209 17.88 4.84 -1.84
CA CYS A 209 16.98 4.90 -0.70
C CYS A 209 17.05 3.58 0.10
N ALA A 210 17.49 3.67 1.35
CA ALA A 210 17.47 2.56 2.30
C ALA A 210 16.77 3.04 3.58
N ILE A 211 15.60 2.48 3.87
CA ILE A 211 14.90 2.71 5.14
C ILE A 211 15.72 2.05 6.24
N ARG A 212 16.25 2.85 7.17
CA ARG A 212 17.19 2.39 8.21
C ARG A 212 16.54 2.23 9.58
N LYS A 213 15.31 2.68 9.74
CA LYS A 213 14.52 2.52 10.96
C LYS A 213 13.20 1.88 10.59
N PRO A 214 12.66 1.01 11.43
CA PRO A 214 11.34 0.43 11.22
C PRO A 214 10.27 1.52 11.08
N VAL A 215 9.37 1.35 10.11
CA VAL A 215 8.26 2.27 9.86
C VAL A 215 6.96 1.51 9.59
N ASN A 216 5.83 2.11 9.92
CA ASN A 216 4.54 1.57 9.50
C ASN A 216 4.38 1.81 7.99
N ILE A 217 4.40 0.74 7.19
CA ILE A 217 4.36 0.88 5.73
C ILE A 217 3.40 -0.13 5.11
N VAL A 218 2.55 0.34 4.19
CA VAL A 218 1.75 -0.51 3.31
C VAL A 218 2.17 -0.27 1.86
N GLN A 219 2.74 -1.30 1.22
CA GLN A 219 3.02 -1.30 -0.21
C GLN A 219 1.77 -1.79 -0.96
N MET A 220 1.35 -1.04 -1.97
CA MET A 220 0.19 -1.34 -2.80
C MET A 220 0.61 -1.50 -4.25
N ALA A 221 0.26 -2.62 -4.87
CA ALA A 221 0.67 -2.96 -6.23
C ALA A 221 -0.43 -3.67 -7.00
N SER A 222 -0.29 -3.73 -8.32
CA SER A 222 -1.04 -4.64 -9.17
C SER A 222 -0.08 -5.55 -9.92
N VAL A 223 -0.48 -6.79 -10.18
CA VAL A 223 0.39 -7.75 -10.86
C VAL A 223 0.67 -7.39 -12.33
N ASP A 224 -0.26 -6.67 -12.96
CA ASP A 224 -0.19 -6.30 -14.38
C ASP A 224 0.14 -4.81 -14.59
N ASP A 225 0.74 -4.15 -13.60
CA ASP A 225 1.16 -2.76 -13.74
C ASP A 225 2.29 -2.65 -14.77
N PRO A 226 2.11 -1.89 -15.87
CA PRO A 226 3.12 -1.82 -16.93
C PRO A 226 4.37 -1.01 -16.53
N GLU A 227 4.30 -0.20 -15.46
CA GLU A 227 5.38 0.68 -15.03
C GLU A 227 6.11 0.17 -13.78
N VAL A 228 5.42 -0.60 -12.93
CA VAL A 228 5.93 -1.08 -11.64
C VAL A 228 6.06 -2.60 -11.67
N PRO A 229 7.27 -3.16 -11.82
CA PRO A 229 7.47 -4.60 -11.91
C PRO A 229 7.04 -5.27 -10.59
N TYR A 230 6.17 -6.28 -10.68
CA TYR A 230 5.67 -6.99 -9.51
C TYR A 230 6.67 -8.03 -9.01
N LYS A 231 7.21 -8.87 -9.91
CA LYS A 231 8.18 -9.94 -9.60
C LYS A 231 9.42 -9.83 -10.49
N PRO A 232 10.53 -10.48 -10.13
CA PRO A 232 11.71 -10.54 -10.99
C PRO A 232 11.37 -11.07 -12.38
N GLY A 233 11.85 -10.36 -13.41
CA GLY A 233 11.58 -10.68 -14.82
C GLY A 233 10.39 -9.96 -15.42
N ASP A 234 9.54 -9.31 -14.63
CA ASP A 234 8.46 -8.49 -15.15
C ASP A 234 9.01 -7.26 -15.88
N LYS A 235 8.29 -6.85 -16.93
CA LYS A 235 8.56 -5.58 -17.62
C LYS A 235 8.20 -4.42 -16.68
N GLY A 236 8.96 -3.37 -16.75
CA GLY A 236 8.77 -2.16 -15.95
C GLY A 236 9.93 -1.20 -16.19
N SER A 237 9.99 -0.10 -15.48
CA SER A 237 11.13 0.81 -15.53
C SER A 237 12.40 0.08 -15.11
N THR A 238 13.36 -0.03 -15.99
CA THR A 238 14.49 -0.96 -16.04
C THR A 238 15.50 -0.95 -14.89
N LYS A 239 15.29 -0.16 -13.83
CA LYS A 239 16.21 -0.05 -12.68
C LYS A 239 15.49 -0.15 -11.34
N GLN A 240 14.26 -0.62 -11.34
CA GLN A 240 13.49 -0.74 -10.10
C GLN A 240 13.59 -2.14 -9.52
N VAL A 241 13.67 -2.21 -8.20
CA VAL A 241 13.56 -3.46 -7.46
C VAL A 241 12.10 -3.92 -7.52
N PRO A 242 11.78 -5.15 -7.98
CA PRO A 242 10.40 -5.62 -8.05
C PRO A 242 9.70 -5.58 -6.68
N VAL A 243 8.37 -5.39 -6.69
CA VAL A 243 7.55 -5.28 -5.48
C VAL A 243 7.78 -6.44 -4.50
N THR A 244 7.81 -7.68 -4.98
CA THR A 244 8.03 -8.86 -4.13
C THR A 244 9.41 -8.85 -3.47
N THR A 245 10.45 -8.42 -4.19
CA THR A 245 11.81 -8.30 -3.65
C THR A 245 11.88 -7.14 -2.64
N LEU A 246 11.22 -6.02 -2.92
CA LEU A 246 11.15 -4.89 -2.00
C LEU A 246 10.43 -5.27 -0.71
N ALA A 247 9.28 -5.94 -0.80
CA ALA A 247 8.54 -6.41 0.38
C ALA A 247 9.38 -7.34 1.26
N ALA A 248 10.15 -8.25 0.67
CA ALA A 248 11.07 -9.11 1.41
C ALA A 248 12.19 -8.32 2.09
N ARG A 249 12.72 -7.29 1.44
CA ARG A 249 13.75 -6.39 2.04
C ARG A 249 13.18 -5.58 3.19
N LEU A 250 11.98 -5.01 3.04
CA LEU A 250 11.30 -4.27 4.11
C LEU A 250 10.99 -5.19 5.30
N HIS A 251 10.48 -6.39 5.04
CA HIS A 251 10.24 -7.39 6.08
C HIS A 251 11.50 -7.71 6.90
N ALA A 252 12.64 -7.90 6.23
CA ALA A 252 13.91 -8.16 6.89
C ALA A 252 14.45 -6.93 7.64
N ALA A 253 14.37 -5.73 7.03
CA ALA A 253 14.85 -4.48 7.62
C ALA A 253 14.05 -4.08 8.86
N ASP A 254 12.72 -4.29 8.84
CA ASP A 254 11.85 -3.98 9.96
C ASP A 254 11.81 -5.10 11.02
N GLY A 255 12.60 -6.18 10.86
CA GLY A 255 12.65 -7.28 11.82
C GLY A 255 11.29 -7.93 12.04
N CYS A 256 10.48 -8.02 11.00
CA CYS A 256 9.12 -8.56 11.12
C CYS A 256 9.13 -10.08 11.38
N PRO A 257 8.20 -10.62 12.18
CA PRO A 257 8.10 -12.06 12.41
C PRO A 257 7.65 -12.78 11.14
N ALA A 258 8.00 -14.06 11.03
CA ALA A 258 7.56 -14.90 9.90
C ALA A 258 6.03 -15.07 9.86
N LYS A 259 5.36 -14.98 11.02
CA LYS A 259 3.89 -15.06 11.13
C LYS A 259 3.25 -13.82 10.51
N ARG A 260 2.31 -14.05 9.61
CA ARG A 260 1.55 -13.00 8.92
C ARG A 260 0.07 -13.34 8.88
N ALA A 261 -0.77 -12.31 8.79
CA ALA A 261 -2.17 -12.44 8.43
C ALA A 261 -2.32 -12.27 6.91
N VAL A 262 -3.14 -13.10 6.29
CA VAL A 262 -3.48 -12.98 4.86
C VAL A 262 -4.98 -12.91 4.74
N THR A 263 -5.48 -11.84 4.14
CA THR A 263 -6.89 -11.65 3.84
C THR A 263 -7.05 -11.48 2.34
N GLN A 264 -7.96 -12.24 1.75
CA GLN A 264 -8.35 -12.07 0.35
C GLN A 264 -9.79 -11.54 0.29
N SER A 265 -9.98 -10.49 -0.52
CA SER A 265 -11.30 -9.90 -0.76
C SER A 265 -11.40 -9.53 -2.23
N GLY A 266 -12.22 -10.29 -2.98
CA GLY A 266 -12.28 -10.19 -4.43
C GLY A 266 -10.89 -10.43 -5.06
N THR A 267 -10.43 -9.47 -5.84
CA THR A 267 -9.13 -9.53 -6.54
C THR A 267 -7.97 -8.99 -5.73
N VAL A 268 -8.18 -8.54 -4.48
CA VAL A 268 -7.10 -8.04 -3.62
C VAL A 268 -6.66 -9.08 -2.60
N THR A 269 -5.36 -9.28 -2.50
CA THR A 269 -4.71 -10.03 -1.42
C THR A 269 -3.96 -9.05 -0.53
N LEU A 270 -4.36 -8.97 0.74
CA LEU A 270 -3.69 -8.17 1.76
C LEU A 270 -2.91 -9.10 2.70
N THR A 271 -1.60 -8.98 2.68
CA THR A 271 -0.69 -9.65 3.62
C THR A 271 -0.19 -8.64 4.64
N THR A 272 -0.35 -8.92 5.92
CA THR A 272 0.06 -8.03 7.02
C THR A 272 0.96 -8.75 8.00
N TRP A 273 2.08 -8.12 8.34
CA TRP A 273 2.98 -8.50 9.43
C TRP A 273 2.84 -7.47 10.55
N SER A 274 2.59 -7.95 11.75
CA SER A 274 2.48 -7.14 12.97
C SER A 274 3.54 -7.59 13.97
N GLY A 275 3.93 -6.69 14.87
CA GLY A 275 4.98 -6.98 15.85
C GLY A 275 6.37 -6.96 15.23
N CYS A 276 6.58 -6.16 14.20
CA CYS A 276 7.90 -5.81 13.71
C CYS A 276 8.66 -4.98 14.75
N ALA A 277 9.93 -4.70 14.53
CA ALA A 277 10.75 -3.88 15.43
C ALA A 277 10.07 -2.52 15.70
N ASP A 278 10.28 -1.98 16.89
CA ASP A 278 9.68 -0.74 17.38
C ASP A 278 8.14 -0.73 17.36
N GLY A 279 7.50 -1.92 17.37
CA GLY A 279 6.04 -2.06 17.34
C GLY A 279 5.40 -1.70 16.00
N THR A 280 6.19 -1.60 14.94
CA THR A 280 5.72 -1.25 13.61
C THR A 280 4.98 -2.40 12.90
N ARG A 281 4.40 -2.10 11.75
CA ARG A 281 3.68 -3.05 10.90
C ARG A 281 4.08 -2.85 9.46
N LEU A 282 4.20 -3.97 8.75
CA LEU A 282 4.35 -4.01 7.30
C LEU A 282 3.11 -4.63 6.67
N ALA A 283 2.65 -4.09 5.55
CA ALA A 283 1.62 -4.72 4.74
C ALA A 283 1.96 -4.67 3.25
N LEU A 284 1.49 -5.68 2.54
CA LEU A 284 1.52 -5.76 1.08
C LEU A 284 0.10 -6.01 0.58
N ALA A 285 -0.47 -5.04 -0.13
CA ALA A 285 -1.76 -5.17 -0.78
C ALA A 285 -1.56 -5.31 -2.30
N VAL A 286 -2.06 -6.40 -2.87
CA VAL A 286 -1.86 -6.75 -4.27
C VAL A 286 -3.20 -6.99 -4.93
N TRP A 287 -3.50 -6.21 -5.98
CA TRP A 287 -4.64 -6.45 -6.85
C TRP A 287 -4.22 -7.36 -8.01
N ALA A 288 -4.97 -8.44 -8.22
CA ALA A 288 -4.83 -9.27 -9.40
C ALA A 288 -5.36 -8.49 -10.61
N GLY A 289 -4.45 -8.09 -11.49
CA GLY A 289 -4.74 -7.20 -12.62
C GLY A 289 -4.66 -5.71 -12.28
N GLY A 290 -4.85 -4.89 -13.30
CA GLY A 290 -4.93 -3.44 -13.19
C GLY A 290 -3.74 -2.69 -13.80
N VAL A 291 -4.06 -1.54 -14.37
CA VAL A 291 -3.12 -0.61 -15.00
C VAL A 291 -2.41 0.27 -13.96
N HIS A 292 -1.48 1.09 -14.40
CA HIS A 292 -0.81 2.09 -13.55
C HIS A 292 -1.78 3.21 -13.15
N SER A 293 -2.66 2.92 -12.21
CA SER A 293 -3.64 3.87 -11.64
C SER A 293 -3.86 3.59 -10.16
N PHE A 294 -4.38 4.57 -9.42
CA PHE A 294 -4.79 4.35 -8.03
C PHE A 294 -5.89 3.27 -7.99
N PRO A 295 -5.72 2.15 -7.25
CA PRO A 295 -6.66 1.04 -7.29
C PRO A 295 -8.07 1.43 -6.86
N ARG A 296 -9.01 1.38 -7.80
CA ARG A 296 -10.44 1.65 -7.63
C ARG A 296 -11.25 0.53 -8.29
N PRO A 297 -11.20 -0.67 -7.76
CA PRO A 297 -11.96 -1.79 -8.30
C PRO A 297 -13.47 -1.58 -8.10
N PRO A 298 -14.33 -2.46 -8.66
CA PRO A 298 -15.76 -2.51 -8.34
C PRO A 298 -16.01 -2.55 -6.83
N ALA A 299 -17.19 -2.10 -6.38
CA ALA A 299 -17.52 -1.96 -4.95
C ALA A 299 -17.38 -3.25 -4.12
N SER A 300 -17.42 -4.41 -4.76
CA SER A 300 -17.18 -5.72 -4.13
C SER A 300 -15.71 -6.00 -3.77
N VAL A 301 -14.79 -5.17 -4.20
CA VAL A 301 -13.35 -5.34 -3.94
C VAL A 301 -12.83 -4.08 -3.26
N PRO A 302 -12.06 -4.20 -2.15
CA PRO A 302 -11.53 -3.04 -1.46
C PRO A 302 -10.68 -2.15 -2.38
N ALA A 303 -10.96 -0.86 -2.37
CA ALA A 303 -10.13 0.15 -3.02
C ALA A 303 -8.89 0.48 -2.17
N ALA A 304 -7.88 1.11 -2.76
CA ALA A 304 -6.67 1.48 -2.03
C ALA A 304 -6.97 2.38 -0.83
N ALA A 305 -7.92 3.31 -0.93
CA ALA A 305 -8.33 4.16 0.19
C ALA A 305 -8.82 3.35 1.41
N GLN A 306 -9.59 2.27 1.19
CA GLN A 306 -10.06 1.41 2.28
C GLN A 306 -8.90 0.62 2.92
N VAL A 307 -7.98 0.12 2.10
CA VAL A 307 -6.82 -0.64 2.58
C VAL A 307 -5.89 0.25 3.41
N LEU A 308 -5.54 1.45 2.92
CA LEU A 308 -4.68 2.36 3.67
C LEU A 308 -5.34 2.85 4.97
N TRP A 309 -6.65 3.14 4.93
CA TRP A 309 -7.39 3.53 6.12
C TRP A 309 -7.36 2.45 7.19
N SER A 310 -7.74 1.22 6.81
CA SER A 310 -7.68 0.05 7.70
C SER A 310 -6.27 -0.18 8.27
N PHE A 311 -5.24 0.00 7.45
CA PHE A 311 -3.85 -0.12 7.88
C PHE A 311 -3.47 0.96 8.90
N PHE A 312 -3.75 2.23 8.63
CA PHE A 312 -3.38 3.35 9.50
C PHE A 312 -4.15 3.33 10.83
N THR A 313 -5.46 3.12 10.76
CA THR A 313 -6.33 3.15 11.96
C THR A 313 -6.38 1.83 12.72
N LYS A 314 -5.77 0.76 12.19
CA LYS A 314 -5.81 -0.59 12.77
C LYS A 314 -7.24 -1.15 12.90
N THR A 315 -8.13 -0.69 12.02
CA THR A 315 -9.53 -1.14 11.96
C THR A 315 -9.73 -2.21 10.87
N PRO A 316 -10.77 -3.04 10.95
CA PRO A 316 -11.13 -3.93 9.85
C PRO A 316 -11.39 -3.16 8.54
N LEU A 317 -11.22 -3.84 7.39
CA LEU A 317 -11.63 -3.29 6.11
C LEU A 317 -13.12 -3.00 6.13
N ALA A 318 -13.49 -1.75 5.88
CA ALA A 318 -14.86 -1.28 5.85
C ALA A 318 -15.18 -0.62 4.49
N PRO A 319 -16.45 -0.55 4.08
CA PRO A 319 -16.84 0.27 2.94
C PRO A 319 -16.33 1.71 3.07
N LEU A 320 -16.06 2.37 1.92
CA LEU A 320 -15.79 3.81 1.93
C LEU A 320 -16.99 4.55 2.52
N PRO A 321 -16.76 5.55 3.35
CA PRO A 321 -17.84 6.44 3.78
C PRO A 321 -18.45 7.09 2.55
N GLY A 322 -19.77 7.15 2.52
CA GLY A 322 -20.59 7.58 1.37
C GLY A 322 -20.60 9.07 1.10
#